data_a69cf328ee34042feadc7aad209c7338
#
_entry.id   a69cf328ee34042feadc7aad209c7338
#
_cell.length_a   1.000
_cell.length_b   1.000
_cell.length_c   1.000
_cell.angle_alpha   90.00
_cell.angle_beta   90.00
_cell.angle_gamma   90.00
#
_symmetry.space_group_name_H-M   'P 1'
#
loop_
_entity.id
_entity.type
_entity.pdbx_description
1 polymer ?
#
loop_
_entity_poly.entity_id
_entity_poly.type
_entity_poly.pdbx_seq_one_letter_code
_entity_poly.pdbx_strand_id
1 'polypeptide(L)'
;MGHFHETLRELGPPTRELRRRIPEAYEGFLQLAQGAVADGDIPGRIKEAMAVAIAVTHGCEECIAHHAKAAVRQGTTKQEMAEALGVALLMAGGPASTMAPTAWRAFQEFREDGEPAAR
;
A
#
# COMPACT_ATOMS: atom_id res chain seq x y z
N MET A 1 4.82 -17.06 6.52
CA MET A 1 4.56 -15.70 6.09
C MET A 1 4.52 -15.62 4.59
N GLY A 2 3.65 -14.79 4.04
CA GLY A 2 3.49 -14.74 2.60
C GLY A 2 4.51 -13.86 1.90
N HIS A 3 4.38 -13.85 0.60
CA HIS A 3 5.29 -13.13 -0.29
C HIS A 3 5.40 -11.65 0.03
N PHE A 4 4.27 -10.99 0.33
CA PHE A 4 4.29 -9.55 0.53
C PHE A 4 4.85 -9.16 1.90
N HIS A 5 4.64 -9.99 2.91
CA HIS A 5 5.34 -9.82 4.18
C HIS A 5 6.85 -9.92 3.96
N GLU A 6 7.26 -10.90 3.16
CA GLU A 6 8.68 -11.10 2.87
C GLU A 6 9.25 -9.90 2.13
N THR A 7 8.51 -9.39 1.13
CA THR A 7 8.93 -8.22 0.38
C THR A 7 9.23 -7.05 1.30
N LEU A 8 8.33 -6.77 2.25
CA LEU A 8 8.54 -5.67 3.19
C LEU A 8 9.69 -5.95 4.14
N ARG A 9 9.84 -7.20 4.58
CA ARG A 9 10.92 -7.55 5.49
C ARG A 9 12.28 -7.35 4.84
N GLU A 10 12.42 -7.70 3.57
CA GLU A 10 13.67 -7.56 2.86
C GLU A 10 14.08 -6.11 2.68
N LEU A 11 13.13 -5.19 2.66
CA LEU A 11 13.44 -3.76 2.56
C LEU A 11 13.99 -3.17 3.85
N GLY A 12 13.77 -3.83 4.97
CA GLY A 12 14.11 -3.28 6.28
C GLY A 12 15.57 -2.91 6.43
N PRO A 13 16.50 -3.87 6.28
CA PRO A 13 17.93 -3.56 6.49
C PRO A 13 18.45 -2.45 5.56
N PRO A 14 18.24 -2.50 4.23
CA PRO A 14 18.75 -1.42 3.40
C PRO A 14 18.08 -0.08 3.70
N THR A 15 16.80 -0.09 4.08
CA THR A 15 16.13 1.14 4.45
C THR A 15 16.76 1.76 5.68
N ARG A 16 17.03 0.94 6.70
CA ARG A 16 17.64 1.45 7.92
C ARG A 16 19.04 2.00 7.66
N GLU A 17 19.80 1.34 6.82
CA GLU A 17 21.14 1.83 6.51
C GLU A 17 21.08 3.14 5.74
N LEU A 18 20.24 3.22 4.74
CA LEU A 18 20.10 4.43 3.95
C LEU A 18 19.62 5.59 4.82
N ARG A 19 18.66 5.32 5.70
CA ARG A 19 18.11 6.33 6.60
C ARG A 19 19.20 6.92 7.50
N ARG A 20 20.13 6.10 7.96
CA ARG A 20 21.23 6.61 8.78
C ARG A 20 22.14 7.55 8.00
N ARG A 21 22.21 7.38 6.68
CA ARG A 21 23.07 8.20 5.83
C ARG A 21 22.42 9.51 5.41
N ILE A 22 21.09 9.51 5.29
CA ILE A 22 20.34 10.70 4.84
C ILE A 22 19.13 10.93 5.75
N PRO A 23 19.39 11.16 7.05
CA PRO A 23 18.29 11.22 8.02
C PRO A 23 17.29 12.33 7.75
N GLU A 24 17.75 13.48 7.27
CA GLU A 24 16.84 14.60 7.04
C GLU A 24 15.88 14.34 5.88
N ALA A 25 16.37 13.68 4.83
CA ALA A 25 15.51 13.35 3.70
C ALA A 25 14.42 12.39 4.13
N TYR A 26 14.78 11.37 4.93
CA TYR A 26 13.79 10.43 5.43
C TYR A 26 12.81 11.08 6.39
N GLU A 27 13.30 11.97 7.23
CA GLU A 27 12.44 12.73 8.15
C GLU A 27 11.38 13.49 7.37
N GLY A 28 11.80 14.23 6.33
CA GLY A 28 10.88 14.98 5.50
C GLY A 28 9.88 14.09 4.77
N PHE A 29 10.36 12.96 4.25
CA PHE A 29 9.48 12.03 3.57
C PHE A 29 8.44 11.44 4.53
N LEU A 30 8.86 11.07 5.74
CA LEU A 30 7.93 10.52 6.72
C LEU A 30 6.87 11.54 7.13
N GLN A 31 7.26 12.81 7.29
CA GLN A 31 6.30 13.85 7.60
C GLN A 31 5.30 14.03 6.47
N LEU A 32 5.79 14.04 5.23
CA LEU A 32 4.91 14.12 4.07
C LEU A 32 3.93 12.94 4.06
N ALA A 33 4.44 11.73 4.26
CA ALA A 33 3.60 10.54 4.22
C ALA A 33 2.51 10.59 5.28
N GLN A 34 2.88 10.97 6.52
CA GLN A 34 1.92 11.05 7.61
C GLN A 34 0.82 12.06 7.33
N GLY A 35 1.20 13.24 6.82
CA GLY A 35 0.22 14.26 6.53
C GLY A 35 -0.68 13.89 5.36
N ALA A 36 -0.10 13.25 4.35
CA ALA A 36 -0.85 12.92 3.14
C ALA A 36 -1.93 11.88 3.40
N VAL A 37 -1.66 10.88 4.26
CA VAL A 37 -2.62 9.79 4.49
C VAL A 37 -3.47 9.99 5.74
N ALA A 38 -3.27 11.06 6.48
CA ALA A 38 -4.05 11.32 7.69
C ALA A 38 -5.53 11.50 7.34
N ASP A 39 -6.40 11.16 8.29
CA ASP A 39 -7.83 11.41 8.11
C ASP A 39 -8.09 12.87 7.88
N GLY A 40 -8.92 13.17 6.91
CA GLY A 40 -9.37 14.50 6.60
C GLY A 40 -10.78 14.39 6.05
N ASP A 41 -11.11 15.24 5.10
CA ASP A 41 -12.39 15.10 4.40
C ASP A 41 -12.46 13.73 3.72
N ILE A 42 -11.30 13.22 3.29
CA ILE A 42 -11.20 11.86 2.77
C ILE A 42 -10.59 11.01 3.89
N PRO A 43 -11.27 9.94 4.32
CA PRO A 43 -10.73 9.10 5.38
C PRO A 43 -9.43 8.43 4.97
N GLY A 44 -8.56 8.18 5.97
CA GLY A 44 -7.29 7.52 5.71
C GLY A 44 -7.43 6.17 5.03
N ARG A 45 -8.47 5.40 5.36
CA ARG A 45 -8.68 4.11 4.72
C ARG A 45 -8.90 4.23 3.22
N ILE A 46 -9.50 5.33 2.78
CA ILE A 46 -9.70 5.58 1.34
C ILE A 46 -8.39 6.08 0.72
N LYS A 47 -7.67 6.93 1.46
CA LYS A 47 -6.38 7.43 0.96
C LYS A 47 -5.39 6.28 0.75
N GLU A 48 -5.41 5.27 1.64
CA GLU A 48 -4.53 4.11 1.44
C GLU A 48 -4.96 3.29 0.23
N ALA A 49 -6.27 3.17 -0.01
CA ALA A 49 -6.74 2.51 -1.23
C ALA A 49 -6.30 3.28 -2.48
N MET A 50 -6.34 4.61 -2.41
CA MET A 50 -5.84 5.44 -3.51
C MET A 50 -4.34 5.19 -3.74
N ALA A 51 -3.57 5.08 -2.66
CA ALA A 51 -2.14 4.82 -2.79
C ALA A 51 -1.86 3.47 -3.45
N VAL A 52 -2.64 2.44 -3.08
CA VAL A 52 -2.49 1.13 -3.72
C VAL A 52 -2.80 1.23 -5.21
N ALA A 53 -3.89 1.93 -5.57
CA ALA A 53 -4.26 2.07 -6.97
C ALA A 53 -3.17 2.78 -7.77
N ILE A 54 -2.58 3.83 -7.21
CA ILE A 54 -1.49 4.54 -7.87
C ILE A 54 -0.26 3.65 -7.99
N ALA A 55 0.05 2.87 -6.96
CA ALA A 55 1.17 1.95 -6.99
C ALA A 55 1.01 0.90 -8.08
N VAL A 56 -0.24 0.45 -8.31
CA VAL A 56 -0.54 -0.47 -9.40
C VAL A 56 -0.16 0.15 -10.75
N THR A 57 -0.51 1.43 -10.94
CA THR A 57 -0.22 2.09 -12.22
C THR A 57 1.28 2.29 -12.42
N HIS A 58 2.04 2.41 -11.33
CA HIS A 58 3.49 2.54 -11.39
C HIS A 58 4.21 1.19 -11.47
N GLY A 59 3.51 0.09 -11.23
CA GLY A 59 4.13 -1.23 -11.24
C GLY A 59 5.09 -1.45 -10.08
N CYS A 60 4.86 -0.78 -8.95
CA CYS A 60 5.77 -0.85 -7.81
C CYS A 60 5.25 -1.85 -6.79
N GLU A 61 5.80 -3.07 -6.82
CA GLU A 61 5.31 -4.14 -5.95
C GLU A 61 5.53 -3.82 -4.47
N GLU A 62 6.67 -3.22 -4.15
CA GLU A 62 6.95 -2.85 -2.76
C GLU A 62 6.01 -1.77 -2.26
N CYS A 63 5.67 -0.82 -3.12
CA CYS A 63 4.69 0.21 -2.78
C CYS A 63 3.32 -0.41 -2.54
N ILE A 64 2.95 -1.38 -3.39
CA ILE A 64 1.72 -2.13 -3.23
C ILE A 64 1.69 -2.82 -1.87
N ALA A 65 2.78 -3.52 -1.53
CA ALA A 65 2.84 -4.24 -0.26
C ALA A 65 2.70 -3.29 0.92
N HIS A 66 3.41 -2.17 0.88
CA HIS A 66 3.40 -1.20 1.97
C HIS A 66 2.00 -0.63 2.19
N HIS A 67 1.38 -0.16 1.12
CA HIS A 67 0.09 0.51 1.25
C HIS A 67 -1.08 -0.47 1.39
N ALA A 68 -0.95 -1.70 0.87
CA ALA A 68 -1.96 -2.73 1.13
C ALA A 68 -2.00 -3.06 2.63
N LYS A 69 -0.83 -3.17 3.25
CA LYS A 69 -0.75 -3.39 4.69
C LYS A 69 -1.38 -2.23 5.46
N ALA A 70 -1.04 -1.01 5.06
CA ALA A 70 -1.60 0.18 5.71
C ALA A 70 -3.11 0.27 5.52
N ALA A 71 -3.60 -0.10 4.33
CA ALA A 71 -5.03 -0.10 4.06
C ALA A 71 -5.77 -1.06 4.99
N VAL A 72 -5.21 -2.25 5.20
CA VAL A 72 -5.81 -3.20 6.12
C VAL A 72 -5.87 -2.62 7.53
N ARG A 73 -4.78 -2.00 7.97
CA ARG A 73 -4.74 -1.39 9.31
C ARG A 73 -5.75 -0.27 9.47
N GLN A 74 -5.98 0.49 8.41
CA GLN A 74 -6.93 1.60 8.45
C GLN A 74 -8.38 1.15 8.32
N GLY A 75 -8.61 -0.12 7.96
CA GLY A 75 -9.96 -0.64 7.87
C GLY A 75 -10.59 -0.53 6.50
N THR A 76 -9.78 -0.39 5.46
CA THR A 76 -10.29 -0.42 4.08
C THR A 76 -11.06 -1.72 3.86
N THR A 77 -12.28 -1.61 3.34
CA THR A 77 -13.07 -2.81 3.07
C THR A 77 -12.64 -3.46 1.76
N LYS A 78 -12.99 -4.74 1.61
CA LYS A 78 -12.72 -5.44 0.36
C LYS A 78 -13.35 -4.73 -0.83
N GLN A 79 -14.59 -4.27 -0.65
CA GLN A 79 -15.28 -3.61 -1.75
C GLN A 79 -14.63 -2.27 -2.09
N GLU A 80 -14.21 -1.51 -1.08
CA GLU A 80 -13.51 -0.25 -1.32
C GLU A 80 -12.22 -0.49 -2.10
N MET A 81 -11.45 -1.50 -1.70
CA MET A 81 -10.21 -1.80 -2.39
C MET A 81 -10.50 -2.26 -3.84
N ALA A 82 -11.50 -3.11 -4.01
CA ALA A 82 -11.85 -3.59 -5.35
C ALA A 82 -12.22 -2.44 -6.28
N GLU A 83 -12.99 -1.48 -5.77
CA GLU A 83 -13.40 -0.35 -6.60
C GLU A 83 -12.23 0.56 -6.92
N ALA A 84 -11.33 0.77 -5.97
CA ALA A 84 -10.11 1.55 -6.23
C ALA A 84 -9.26 0.89 -7.32
N LEU A 85 -9.12 -0.43 -7.26
CA LEU A 85 -8.38 -1.16 -8.28
C LEU A 85 -9.06 -1.08 -9.64
N GLY A 86 -10.40 -0.99 -9.65
CA GLY A 86 -11.13 -0.77 -10.89
C GLY A 86 -10.75 0.54 -11.57
N VAL A 87 -10.55 1.59 -10.79
CA VAL A 87 -10.10 2.86 -11.34
C VAL A 87 -8.69 2.73 -11.91
N ALA A 88 -7.82 1.99 -11.23
CA ALA A 88 -6.48 1.75 -11.76
C ALA A 88 -6.52 1.02 -13.10
N LEU A 89 -7.43 0.04 -13.23
CA LEU A 89 -7.61 -0.67 -14.50
C LEU A 89 -8.02 0.28 -15.62
N LEU A 90 -8.96 1.18 -15.31
CA LEU A 90 -9.40 2.17 -16.30
C LEU A 90 -8.24 3.02 -16.78
N MET A 91 -7.42 3.49 -15.85
CA MET A 91 -6.41 4.49 -16.15
C MET A 91 -5.14 3.89 -16.76
N ALA A 92 -4.77 2.68 -16.39
CA ALA A 92 -3.49 2.10 -16.82
C ALA A 92 -3.63 0.94 -17.80
N GLY A 93 -4.81 0.42 -17.99
CA GLY A 93 -5.06 -0.58 -19.05
C GLY A 93 -4.35 -1.90 -18.83
N GLY A 94 -3.72 -2.39 -19.89
CA GLY A 94 -3.10 -3.72 -19.93
C GLY A 94 -2.19 -4.03 -18.76
N PRO A 95 -1.17 -3.20 -18.50
CA PRO A 95 -0.28 -3.49 -17.37
C PRO A 95 -1.00 -3.60 -16.04
N ALA A 96 -2.05 -2.80 -15.84
CA ALA A 96 -2.82 -2.88 -14.60
C ALA A 96 -3.65 -4.15 -14.50
N SER A 97 -3.92 -4.81 -15.65
CA SER A 97 -4.71 -6.04 -15.62
C SER A 97 -3.97 -7.18 -14.90
N THR A 98 -2.64 -7.08 -14.78
CA THR A 98 -1.85 -8.04 -14.03
C THR A 98 -1.48 -7.50 -12.65
N MET A 99 -1.22 -6.21 -12.56
CA MET A 99 -0.81 -5.61 -11.29
C MET A 99 -1.97 -5.45 -10.31
N ALA A 100 -3.20 -5.24 -10.80
CA ALA A 100 -4.34 -5.13 -9.90
C ALA A 100 -4.62 -6.45 -9.17
N PRO A 101 -4.63 -7.61 -9.84
CA PRO A 101 -4.71 -8.88 -9.11
C PRO A 101 -3.55 -9.07 -8.12
N THR A 102 -2.35 -8.60 -8.46
CA THR A 102 -1.22 -8.67 -7.54
C THR A 102 -1.51 -7.86 -6.28
N ALA A 103 -2.04 -6.65 -6.45
CA ALA A 103 -2.40 -5.81 -5.31
C ALA A 103 -3.52 -6.43 -4.48
N TRP A 104 -4.49 -7.04 -5.15
CA TRP A 104 -5.57 -7.73 -4.46
C TRP A 104 -5.01 -8.85 -3.59
N ARG A 105 -4.06 -9.60 -4.13
CA ARG A 105 -3.42 -10.69 -3.40
C ARG A 105 -2.67 -10.16 -2.17
N ALA A 106 -1.98 -9.03 -2.32
CA ALA A 106 -1.29 -8.40 -1.20
C ALA A 106 -2.28 -7.99 -0.11
N PHE A 107 -3.37 -7.36 -0.50
CA PHE A 107 -4.39 -6.92 0.43
C PHE A 107 -4.98 -8.13 1.19
N GLN A 108 -5.26 -9.21 0.49
CA GLN A 108 -5.78 -10.43 1.12
C GLN A 108 -4.76 -11.02 2.09
N GLU A 109 -3.50 -11.05 1.70
CA GLU A 109 -2.46 -11.61 2.57
C GLU A 109 -2.43 -10.89 3.91
N PHE A 110 -2.44 -9.54 3.90
CA PHE A 110 -2.37 -8.80 5.15
C PHE A 110 -3.65 -8.93 5.96
N ARG A 111 -4.81 -9.05 5.31
CA ARG A 111 -6.06 -9.27 6.03
C ARG A 111 -6.06 -10.62 6.75
N GLU A 112 -5.56 -11.65 6.09
CA GLU A 112 -5.60 -13.00 6.66
C GLU A 112 -4.57 -13.20 7.75
N ASP A 113 -3.38 -12.61 7.58
CA ASP A 113 -2.28 -12.93 8.47
C ASP A 113 -2.21 -12.07 9.71
N GLY A 114 -2.59 -10.84 9.62
CA GLY A 114 -2.29 -9.93 10.70
C GLY A 114 -3.44 -9.22 11.31
N GLU A 115 -4.57 -9.18 10.62
CA GLU A 115 -5.63 -8.31 11.04
C GLU A 115 -6.91 -9.05 11.31
N PRO A 116 -7.65 -8.66 12.32
CA PRO A 116 -8.95 -9.24 12.54
C PRO A 116 -9.82 -9.02 11.30
N ALA A 117 -10.61 -10.02 10.96
CA ALA A 117 -11.53 -9.90 9.85
C ALA A 117 -12.71 -9.04 10.29
N ALA A 118 -12.42 -7.82 10.62
CA ALA A 118 -13.39 -6.98 11.29
C ALA A 118 -14.52 -6.53 10.41
N ARG A 119 -14.42 -6.62 9.14
CA ARG A 119 -15.52 -6.14 8.28
C ARG A 119 -15.75 -7.10 7.17
#